data_cce8472f1bb31a2071e9fb751467c4c1
#
_entry.id   cce8472f1bb31a2071e9fb751467c4c1
#
_cell.length_a   1.000
_cell.length_b   1.000
_cell.length_c   1.000
_cell.angle_alpha   90.00
_cell.angle_beta   90.00
_cell.angle_gamma   90.00
#
_symmetry.space_group_name_H-M   'P 1'
#
loop_
_entity.id
_entity.type
_entity.pdbx_description
1 polymer ?
#
loop_
_entity_poly.entity_id
_entity_poly.type
_entity_poly.pdbx_seq_one_letter_code
_entity_poly.pdbx_strand_id
1 'polypeptide(L)'
;MKKVLLIFMLSVLFMSCGVPKPQKDFETVMNALKSGDAEKIKKLNPNSNITKGDKGTEIFLNAYKKMSYTIKSTKVEGNNATINLDIKAPDLSSYIPEFLQQAMALAFANYGKSDEEISKIGDEFVVKFFEEKLNSKDLKYSQKNVNAILKKSGNDWEIDGENPKNKEFIDIISLGFTKFSENMNGNNAGKPQENKKASITELIKTEKVEFTVLSKEVSKKVSDSEYIYYEPNSKENSFLILTVKIKNISNSMIKIDSGGFQLFLNEKQYSPTMVSLKDAMNFEDINPGTEITKKIFYDVPDDVANSTGLVLKTVNNIFSETGETEVSLK
;
A
#
# COMPACT_ATOMS: atom_id res chain seq x y z
N MET A 1 45.77 -45.62 15.13
CA MET A 1 44.34 -45.67 14.93
C MET A 1 43.60 -45.37 16.25
N LYS A 2 43.66 -44.15 16.77
CA LYS A 2 42.93 -43.71 18.00
C LYS A 2 42.77 -42.18 18.03
N LYS A 3 42.28 -41.55 16.96
CA LYS A 3 41.96 -40.09 16.95
C LYS A 3 40.78 -39.70 16.08
N VAL A 4 39.83 -40.59 15.76
CA VAL A 4 38.66 -40.29 14.92
C VAL A 4 37.33 -40.48 15.66
N LEU A 5 37.33 -40.77 16.95
CA LEU A 5 36.11 -41.08 17.71
C LEU A 5 35.65 -40.00 18.69
N LEU A 6 36.09 -38.76 18.53
CA LEU A 6 35.76 -37.68 19.49
C LEU A 6 35.02 -36.48 18.88
N ILE A 7 34.54 -36.58 17.65
CA ILE A 7 33.79 -35.47 16.99
C ILE A 7 32.29 -35.79 16.79
N PHE A 8 31.84 -37.00 17.17
CA PHE A 8 30.46 -37.42 16.98
C PHE A 8 29.58 -37.37 18.24
N MET A 9 30.07 -36.78 19.34
CA MET A 9 29.36 -36.76 20.63
C MET A 9 28.99 -35.35 21.13
N LEU A 10 28.88 -34.33 20.26
CA LEU A 10 28.46 -32.99 20.66
C LEU A 10 27.19 -32.48 19.96
N SER A 11 26.43 -33.36 19.30
CA SER A 11 25.17 -32.94 18.60
C SER A 11 23.90 -33.57 19.21
N VAL A 12 23.95 -34.16 20.42
CA VAL A 12 22.78 -34.79 21.05
C VAL A 12 22.59 -34.28 22.49
N LEU A 13 22.53 -32.98 22.69
CA LEU A 13 22.13 -32.42 23.97
C LEU A 13 21.27 -31.17 23.75
N PHE A 14 20.11 -31.29 23.13
CA PHE A 14 18.97 -30.36 23.31
C PHE A 14 17.66 -31.07 22.93
N MET A 15 17.41 -32.27 23.44
CA MET A 15 16.05 -32.71 23.66
C MET A 15 15.65 -32.31 25.09
N SER A 16 15.58 -31.00 25.35
CA SER A 16 14.77 -30.47 26.43
C SER A 16 13.33 -30.72 26.08
N CYS A 17 12.67 -31.61 26.82
CA CYS A 17 11.29 -32.06 26.61
C CYS A 17 10.29 -30.95 26.98
N GLY A 18 10.32 -29.81 26.28
CA GLY A 18 9.43 -28.68 26.47
C GLY A 18 9.53 -27.66 25.33
N VAL A 19 8.41 -27.04 25.00
CA VAL A 19 8.36 -25.94 24.02
C VAL A 19 9.26 -24.79 24.51
N PRO A 20 10.22 -24.29 23.70
CA PRO A 20 11.10 -23.19 24.09
C PRO A 20 10.33 -21.93 24.51
N LYS A 21 10.83 -21.17 25.49
CA LYS A 21 10.14 -19.97 25.98
C LYS A 21 9.80 -18.97 24.85
N PRO A 22 10.70 -18.63 23.90
CA PRO A 22 10.35 -17.74 22.80
C PRO A 22 9.13 -18.23 21.99
N GLN A 23 9.01 -19.54 21.80
CA GLN A 23 7.82 -20.09 21.11
C GLN A 23 6.56 -19.93 21.94
N LYS A 24 6.62 -20.15 23.25
CA LYS A 24 5.46 -19.96 24.14
C LYS A 24 4.99 -18.51 24.17
N ASP A 25 5.94 -17.58 24.26
CA ASP A 25 5.63 -16.15 24.26
C ASP A 25 5.02 -15.72 22.91
N PHE A 26 5.59 -16.20 21.80
CA PHE A 26 5.03 -16.00 20.46
C PHE A 26 3.61 -16.57 20.31
N GLU A 27 3.39 -17.81 20.74
CA GLU A 27 2.07 -18.45 20.70
C GLU A 27 1.06 -17.68 21.54
N THR A 28 1.47 -17.09 22.65
CA THR A 28 0.60 -16.26 23.50
C THR A 28 0.08 -15.06 22.70
N VAL A 29 0.96 -14.35 21.98
CA VAL A 29 0.59 -13.21 21.13
C VAL A 29 -0.31 -13.66 19.97
N MET A 30 0.09 -14.70 19.24
CA MET A 30 -0.66 -15.20 18.08
C MET A 30 -2.03 -15.73 18.46
N ASN A 31 -2.16 -16.40 19.60
CA ASN A 31 -3.44 -16.90 20.10
C ASN A 31 -4.34 -15.75 20.59
N ALA A 32 -3.79 -14.69 21.15
CA ALA A 32 -4.56 -13.51 21.50
C ALA A 32 -5.14 -12.83 20.24
N LEU A 33 -4.33 -12.63 19.20
CA LEU A 33 -4.80 -12.14 17.90
C LEU A 33 -5.91 -13.04 17.34
N LYS A 34 -5.63 -14.34 17.21
CA LYS A 34 -6.58 -15.32 16.67
C LYS A 34 -7.89 -15.41 17.46
N SER A 35 -7.88 -15.15 18.77
CA SER A 35 -9.10 -15.12 19.57
C SER A 35 -10.02 -13.95 19.20
N GLY A 36 -9.49 -12.90 18.58
CA GLY A 36 -10.21 -11.66 18.31
C GLY A 36 -10.73 -11.00 19.61
N ASP A 37 -9.97 -11.15 20.69
CA ASP A 37 -10.33 -10.60 22.01
C ASP A 37 -9.53 -9.32 22.25
N ALA A 38 -10.20 -8.18 22.13
CA ALA A 38 -9.62 -6.86 22.29
C ALA A 38 -8.88 -6.69 23.62
N GLU A 39 -9.44 -7.21 24.72
CA GLU A 39 -8.86 -7.08 26.06
C GLU A 39 -7.55 -7.88 26.18
N LYS A 40 -7.50 -9.09 25.62
CA LYS A 40 -6.28 -9.89 25.59
C LYS A 40 -5.18 -9.22 24.77
N ILE A 41 -5.53 -8.69 23.60
CA ILE A 41 -4.57 -8.01 22.72
C ILE A 41 -4.05 -6.75 23.41
N LYS A 42 -4.92 -5.94 24.02
CA LYS A 42 -4.55 -4.73 24.73
C LYS A 42 -3.67 -5.03 25.96
N LYS A 43 -3.90 -6.14 26.65
CA LYS A 43 -3.06 -6.57 27.78
C LYS A 43 -1.62 -6.90 27.32
N LEU A 44 -1.47 -7.47 26.12
CA LEU A 44 -0.15 -7.80 25.55
C LEU A 44 0.54 -6.57 24.93
N ASN A 45 -0.24 -5.64 24.40
CA ASN A 45 0.24 -4.37 23.85
C ASN A 45 -0.61 -3.20 24.35
N PRO A 46 -0.28 -2.63 25.53
CA PRO A 46 -1.05 -1.53 26.14
C PRO A 46 -1.14 -0.27 25.25
N ASN A 47 -0.17 -0.08 24.35
CA ASN A 47 -0.13 1.06 23.42
C ASN A 47 -0.95 0.82 22.14
N SER A 48 -1.62 -0.34 22.00
CA SER A 48 -2.48 -0.59 20.86
C SER A 48 -3.72 0.30 20.89
N ASN A 49 -4.12 0.83 19.74
CA ASN A 49 -5.35 1.63 19.57
C ASN A 49 -6.62 0.76 19.53
N ILE A 50 -6.52 -0.50 19.96
CA ILE A 50 -7.64 -1.43 19.96
C ILE A 50 -8.63 -1.04 21.06
N THR A 51 -9.84 -0.65 20.65
CA THR A 51 -10.94 -0.25 21.54
C THR A 51 -12.12 -1.20 21.33
N LYS A 52 -12.53 -1.87 22.41
CA LYS A 52 -13.71 -2.75 22.39
C LYS A 52 -14.97 -1.95 22.05
N GLY A 53 -15.76 -2.46 21.10
CA GLY A 53 -17.00 -1.80 20.65
C GLY A 53 -16.79 -0.73 19.58
N ASP A 54 -15.54 -0.40 19.24
CA ASP A 54 -15.25 0.38 18.05
C ASP A 54 -15.45 -0.50 16.80
N LYS A 55 -16.31 -0.05 15.89
CA LYS A 55 -16.68 -0.82 14.69
C LYS A 55 -15.50 -1.10 13.78
N GLY A 56 -14.58 -0.15 13.64
CA GLY A 56 -13.34 -0.35 12.86
C GLY A 56 -12.46 -1.43 13.48
N THR A 57 -12.29 -1.40 14.80
CA THR A 57 -11.57 -2.42 15.57
C THR A 57 -12.20 -3.81 15.38
N GLU A 58 -13.52 -3.92 15.41
CA GLU A 58 -14.22 -5.21 15.26
C GLU A 58 -13.96 -5.87 13.90
N ILE A 59 -13.76 -5.09 12.83
CA ILE A 59 -13.37 -5.62 11.51
C ILE A 59 -12.04 -6.38 11.62
N PHE A 60 -11.02 -5.77 12.23
CA PHE A 60 -9.71 -6.39 12.43
C PHE A 60 -9.80 -7.65 13.32
N LEU A 61 -10.54 -7.55 14.42
CA LEU A 61 -10.73 -8.68 15.33
C LEU A 61 -11.43 -9.87 14.62
N ASN A 62 -12.42 -9.61 13.79
CA ASN A 62 -13.10 -10.63 13.00
C ASN A 62 -12.21 -11.23 11.90
N ALA A 63 -11.32 -10.42 11.31
CA ALA A 63 -10.30 -10.91 10.37
C ALA A 63 -9.31 -11.85 11.08
N TYR A 64 -8.84 -11.50 12.27
CA TYR A 64 -7.92 -12.35 13.04
C TYR A 64 -8.52 -13.70 13.44
N LYS A 65 -9.82 -13.78 13.73
CA LYS A 65 -10.52 -15.06 13.99
C LYS A 65 -10.43 -16.04 12.81
N LYS A 66 -10.19 -15.54 11.59
CA LYS A 66 -10.05 -16.35 10.37
C LYS A 66 -8.57 -16.69 10.05
N MET A 67 -7.64 -16.22 10.88
CA MET A 67 -6.22 -16.54 10.76
C MET A 67 -5.92 -17.96 11.25
N SER A 68 -4.96 -18.61 10.61
CA SER A 68 -4.38 -19.89 11.06
C SER A 68 -2.87 -19.87 10.89
N TYR A 69 -2.18 -20.60 11.77
CA TYR A 69 -0.73 -20.77 11.65
C TYR A 69 -0.29 -22.14 12.18
N THR A 70 0.87 -22.60 11.72
CA THR A 70 1.53 -23.81 12.17
C THR A 70 3.04 -23.55 12.28
N ILE A 71 3.58 -23.67 13.50
CA ILE A 71 5.02 -23.52 13.73
C ILE A 71 5.74 -24.77 13.22
N LYS A 72 6.78 -24.59 12.42
CA LYS A 72 7.64 -25.66 11.88
C LYS A 72 8.87 -25.86 12.73
N SER A 73 9.51 -24.76 13.15
CA SER A 73 10.73 -24.85 13.98
C SER A 73 10.93 -23.56 14.76
N THR A 74 11.69 -23.68 15.85
CA THR A 74 12.15 -22.56 16.67
C THR A 74 13.65 -22.70 16.89
N LYS A 75 14.42 -21.66 16.53
CA LYS A 75 15.87 -21.57 16.74
C LYS A 75 16.16 -20.40 17.67
N VAL A 76 16.96 -20.64 18.71
CA VAL A 76 17.35 -19.60 19.68
C VAL A 76 18.86 -19.37 19.56
N GLU A 77 19.25 -18.11 19.38
CA GLU A 77 20.65 -17.68 19.25
C GLU A 77 20.90 -16.44 20.14
N GLY A 78 21.39 -16.70 21.34
CA GLY A 78 21.63 -15.63 22.32
C GLY A 78 20.34 -14.91 22.69
N ASN A 79 20.28 -13.60 22.41
CA ASN A 79 19.10 -12.75 22.67
C ASN A 79 18.12 -12.69 21.50
N ASN A 80 18.31 -13.47 20.45
CA ASN A 80 17.41 -13.55 19.31
C ASN A 80 16.83 -14.96 19.19
N ALA A 81 15.58 -15.04 18.71
CA ALA A 81 14.96 -16.29 18.33
C ALA A 81 14.30 -16.15 16.96
N THR A 82 14.34 -17.21 16.18
CA THR A 82 13.68 -17.31 14.88
C THR A 82 12.64 -18.41 14.94
N ILE A 83 11.40 -18.07 14.64
CA ILE A 83 10.29 -19.02 14.53
C ILE A 83 9.90 -19.12 13.06
N ASN A 84 10.11 -20.30 12.48
CA ASN A 84 9.62 -20.60 11.13
C ASN A 84 8.20 -21.15 11.23
N LEU A 85 7.28 -20.55 10.47
CA LEU A 85 5.88 -20.95 10.50
C LEU A 85 5.21 -20.84 9.13
N ASP A 86 4.23 -21.72 8.89
CA ASP A 86 3.23 -21.48 7.86
C ASP A 86 2.13 -20.63 8.49
N ILE A 87 1.75 -19.55 7.83
CA ILE A 87 0.68 -18.65 8.28
C ILE A 87 -0.27 -18.34 7.12
N LYS A 88 -1.57 -18.28 7.45
CA LYS A 88 -2.63 -17.85 6.55
C LYS A 88 -3.49 -16.83 7.27
N ALA A 89 -3.66 -15.64 6.71
CA ALA A 89 -4.52 -14.58 7.23
C ALA A 89 -5.30 -13.91 6.09
N PRO A 90 -6.49 -13.34 6.35
CA PRO A 90 -7.16 -12.50 5.38
C PRO A 90 -6.25 -11.37 4.88
N ASP A 91 -6.30 -11.10 3.58
CA ASP A 91 -5.61 -9.96 2.96
C ASP A 91 -6.63 -8.87 2.64
N LEU A 92 -6.88 -7.98 3.60
CA LEU A 92 -7.84 -6.90 3.45
C LEU A 92 -7.32 -5.79 2.53
N SER A 93 -6.00 -5.63 2.43
CA SER A 93 -5.39 -4.61 1.57
C SER A 93 -5.70 -4.86 0.10
N SER A 94 -5.91 -6.11 -0.30
CA SER A 94 -6.25 -6.50 -1.67
C SER A 94 -7.61 -5.95 -2.15
N TYR A 95 -8.45 -5.46 -1.23
CA TYR A 95 -9.75 -4.84 -1.54
C TYR A 95 -9.71 -3.31 -1.56
N ILE A 96 -8.59 -2.69 -1.22
CA ILE A 96 -8.47 -1.23 -1.16
C ILE A 96 -8.80 -0.54 -2.50
N PRO A 97 -8.37 -1.03 -3.68
CA PRO A 97 -8.75 -0.39 -4.93
C PRO A 97 -10.26 -0.33 -5.13
N GLU A 98 -10.97 -1.43 -4.83
CA GLU A 98 -12.43 -1.48 -4.91
C GLU A 98 -13.09 -0.57 -3.86
N PHE A 99 -12.55 -0.57 -2.63
CA PHE A 99 -12.98 0.31 -1.55
C PHE A 99 -12.92 1.78 -1.96
N LEU A 100 -11.79 2.23 -2.49
CA LEU A 100 -11.59 3.62 -2.93
C LEU A 100 -12.57 4.00 -4.05
N GLN A 101 -12.77 3.13 -5.03
CA GLN A 101 -13.72 3.37 -6.11
C GLN A 101 -15.15 3.58 -5.57
N GLN A 102 -15.60 2.71 -4.64
CA GLN A 102 -16.94 2.83 -4.05
C GLN A 102 -17.04 4.03 -3.10
N ALA A 103 -15.99 4.33 -2.32
CA ALA A 103 -15.94 5.49 -1.44
C ALA A 103 -16.07 6.81 -2.23
N MET A 104 -15.41 6.92 -3.38
CA MET A 104 -15.53 8.08 -4.26
C MET A 104 -16.95 8.21 -4.82
N ALA A 105 -17.54 7.13 -5.32
CA ALA A 105 -18.93 7.14 -5.79
C ALA A 105 -19.90 7.59 -4.68
N LEU A 106 -19.67 7.13 -3.44
CA LEU A 106 -20.43 7.52 -2.28
C LEU A 106 -20.28 9.01 -1.95
N ALA A 107 -19.05 9.54 -2.02
CA ALA A 107 -18.76 10.96 -1.80
C ALA A 107 -19.50 11.84 -2.82
N PHE A 108 -19.45 11.48 -4.10
CA PHE A 108 -20.20 12.20 -5.16
C PHE A 108 -21.72 12.15 -4.94
N ALA A 109 -22.26 10.98 -4.57
CA ALA A 109 -23.70 10.82 -4.33
C ALA A 109 -24.21 11.63 -3.11
N ASN A 110 -23.30 12.03 -2.22
CA ASN A 110 -23.62 12.78 -1.00
C ASN A 110 -23.06 14.21 -1.02
N TYR A 111 -22.65 14.70 -2.18
CA TYR A 111 -22.18 16.07 -2.34
C TYR A 111 -23.25 17.08 -1.88
N GLY A 112 -22.84 18.04 -1.06
CA GLY A 112 -23.75 19.07 -0.51
C GLY A 112 -24.39 18.70 0.84
N LYS A 113 -24.15 17.51 1.40
CA LYS A 113 -24.50 17.20 2.79
C LYS A 113 -23.52 17.84 3.77
N SER A 114 -23.92 17.93 5.03
CA SER A 114 -23.04 18.43 6.11
C SER A 114 -21.88 17.47 6.36
N ASP A 115 -20.76 17.99 6.90
CA ASP A 115 -19.58 17.19 7.26
C ASP A 115 -19.91 16.07 8.26
N GLU A 116 -20.84 16.31 9.18
CA GLU A 116 -21.31 15.31 10.16
C GLU A 116 -22.06 14.16 9.50
N GLU A 117 -22.94 14.45 8.53
CA GLU A 117 -23.65 13.43 7.76
C GLU A 117 -22.69 12.62 6.87
N ILE A 118 -21.73 13.31 6.22
CA ILE A 118 -20.70 12.66 5.38
C ILE A 118 -19.84 11.73 6.22
N SER A 119 -19.39 12.19 7.40
CA SER A 119 -18.58 11.35 8.31
C SER A 119 -19.34 10.08 8.72
N LYS A 120 -20.61 10.21 9.13
CA LYS A 120 -21.44 9.08 9.52
C LYS A 120 -21.65 8.09 8.38
N ILE A 121 -21.96 8.58 7.18
CA ILE A 121 -22.11 7.75 5.98
C ILE A 121 -20.80 7.02 5.64
N GLY A 122 -19.66 7.71 5.76
CA GLY A 122 -18.33 7.14 5.56
C GLY A 122 -18.02 6.03 6.54
N ASP A 123 -18.25 6.25 7.83
CA ASP A 123 -18.02 5.25 8.87
C ASP A 123 -18.88 3.98 8.66
N GLU A 124 -20.16 4.16 8.34
CA GLU A 124 -21.06 3.04 8.03
C GLU A 124 -20.62 2.28 6.77
N PHE A 125 -20.17 2.99 5.76
CA PHE A 125 -19.65 2.38 4.53
C PHE A 125 -18.41 1.56 4.77
N VAL A 126 -17.41 2.07 5.50
CA VAL A 126 -16.17 1.34 5.84
C VAL A 126 -16.50 0.01 6.50
N VAL A 127 -17.35 0.05 7.52
CA VAL A 127 -17.75 -1.15 8.27
C VAL A 127 -18.45 -2.15 7.35
N LYS A 128 -19.47 -1.73 6.64
CA LYS A 128 -20.26 -2.58 5.74
C LYS A 128 -19.37 -3.22 4.66
N PHE A 129 -18.51 -2.44 4.02
CA PHE A 129 -17.63 -2.92 2.96
C PHE A 129 -16.73 -4.06 3.43
N PHE A 130 -16.00 -3.85 4.54
CA PHE A 130 -15.07 -4.88 5.02
C PHE A 130 -15.78 -6.08 5.66
N GLU A 131 -16.93 -5.90 6.30
CA GLU A 131 -17.76 -7.02 6.78
C GLU A 131 -18.24 -7.89 5.62
N GLU A 132 -18.71 -7.31 4.53
CA GLU A 132 -19.12 -8.04 3.33
C GLU A 132 -17.95 -8.84 2.74
N LYS A 133 -16.74 -8.25 2.64
CA LYS A 133 -15.54 -8.96 2.16
C LYS A 133 -15.15 -10.10 3.08
N LEU A 134 -15.14 -9.87 4.39
CA LEU A 134 -14.81 -10.91 5.38
C LEU A 134 -15.79 -12.08 5.36
N ASN A 135 -17.06 -11.84 5.03
CA ASN A 135 -18.10 -12.88 4.96
C ASN A 135 -18.26 -13.48 3.56
N SER A 136 -17.50 -12.98 2.56
CA SER A 136 -17.52 -13.53 1.21
C SER A 136 -16.91 -14.93 1.16
N LYS A 137 -17.45 -15.77 0.26
CA LYS A 137 -16.84 -17.06 -0.10
C LYS A 137 -15.49 -16.89 -0.81
N ASP A 138 -15.31 -15.76 -1.46
CA ASP A 138 -14.10 -15.40 -2.24
C ASP A 138 -13.13 -14.54 -1.42
N LEU A 139 -13.18 -14.64 -0.09
CA LEU A 139 -12.27 -13.93 0.80
C LEU A 139 -10.82 -14.25 0.44
N LYS A 140 -10.07 -13.21 0.11
CA LYS A 140 -8.66 -13.32 -0.24
C LYS A 140 -7.81 -13.53 1.00
N TYR A 141 -6.80 -14.38 0.87
CA TYR A 141 -5.86 -14.71 1.93
C TYR A 141 -4.42 -14.53 1.46
N SER A 142 -3.59 -13.99 2.34
CA SER A 142 -2.14 -14.17 2.27
C SER A 142 -1.77 -15.47 2.97
N GLN A 143 -1.09 -16.39 2.26
CA GLN A 143 -0.65 -17.67 2.81
C GLN A 143 0.81 -17.91 2.42
N LYS A 144 1.68 -18.04 3.43
CA LYS A 144 3.13 -18.17 3.21
C LYS A 144 3.81 -18.95 4.33
N ASN A 145 5.00 -19.48 4.01
CA ASN A 145 5.99 -19.88 5.01
C ASN A 145 6.89 -18.67 5.27
N VAL A 146 6.98 -18.24 6.53
CA VAL A 146 7.73 -17.05 6.93
C VAL A 146 8.54 -17.31 8.21
N ASN A 147 9.48 -16.42 8.47
CA ASN A 147 10.20 -16.37 9.73
C ASN A 147 9.72 -15.18 10.56
N ALA A 148 9.38 -15.44 11.82
CA ALA A 148 9.18 -14.41 12.83
C ALA A 148 10.44 -14.31 13.69
N ILE A 149 11.06 -13.14 13.73
CA ILE A 149 12.24 -12.86 14.54
C ILE A 149 11.80 -12.23 15.83
N LEU A 150 12.22 -12.79 16.95
CA LEU A 150 11.98 -12.28 18.28
C LEU A 150 13.28 -11.80 18.91
N LYS A 151 13.17 -10.78 19.76
CA LYS A 151 14.23 -10.32 20.63
C LYS A 151 13.87 -10.55 22.10
N LYS A 152 14.87 -10.82 22.92
CA LYS A 152 14.70 -10.96 24.36
C LYS A 152 14.55 -9.58 24.99
N SER A 153 13.48 -9.40 25.78
CA SER A 153 13.17 -8.19 26.54
C SER A 153 12.98 -8.59 28.01
N GLY A 154 14.00 -8.36 28.84
CA GLY A 154 14.01 -8.86 30.20
C GLY A 154 13.90 -10.39 30.28
N ASN A 155 12.81 -10.87 30.88
CA ASN A 155 12.49 -12.29 30.98
C ASN A 155 11.62 -12.82 29.83
N ASP A 156 11.08 -11.95 28.99
CA ASP A 156 10.12 -12.29 27.94
C ASP A 156 10.72 -12.14 26.54
N TRP A 157 10.05 -12.68 25.55
CA TRP A 157 10.42 -12.60 24.14
C TRP A 157 9.35 -11.84 23.37
N GLU A 158 9.77 -10.82 22.64
CA GLU A 158 8.92 -9.94 21.88
C GLU A 158 9.21 -10.06 20.38
N ILE A 159 8.20 -9.93 19.54
CA ILE A 159 8.40 -9.83 18.09
C ILE A 159 9.19 -8.55 17.83
N ASP A 160 10.32 -8.68 17.14
CA ASP A 160 11.19 -7.56 16.79
C ASP A 160 10.60 -6.78 15.58
N GLY A 161 9.71 -5.84 15.87
CA GLY A 161 8.99 -5.05 14.85
C GLY A 161 9.89 -4.22 13.94
N GLU A 162 11.10 -3.89 14.39
CA GLU A 162 12.06 -3.08 13.62
C GLU A 162 12.99 -3.94 12.75
N ASN A 163 12.97 -5.24 12.95
CA ASN A 163 13.84 -6.15 12.20
C ASN A 163 13.36 -6.29 10.75
N PRO A 164 14.17 -5.91 9.75
CA PRO A 164 13.75 -5.97 8.34
C PRO A 164 13.39 -7.39 7.86
N LYS A 165 13.89 -8.44 8.53
CA LYS A 165 13.52 -9.83 8.25
C LYS A 165 12.09 -10.18 8.69
N ASN A 166 11.47 -9.36 9.55
CA ASN A 166 10.08 -9.52 9.98
C ASN A 166 9.07 -8.87 9.03
N LYS A 167 9.53 -8.12 8.04
CA LYS A 167 8.66 -7.35 7.14
C LYS A 167 7.52 -8.19 6.57
N GLU A 168 7.80 -9.38 6.07
CA GLU A 168 6.80 -10.26 5.49
C GLU A 168 5.84 -10.84 6.52
N PHE A 169 6.35 -11.24 7.68
CA PHE A 169 5.51 -11.70 8.79
C PHE A 169 4.59 -10.58 9.30
N ILE A 170 5.14 -9.37 9.50
CA ILE A 170 4.38 -8.19 9.94
C ILE A 170 3.30 -7.81 8.92
N ASP A 171 3.61 -7.85 7.62
CA ASP A 171 2.63 -7.58 6.57
C ASP A 171 1.44 -8.54 6.67
N ILE A 172 1.67 -9.83 6.87
CA ILE A 172 0.60 -10.81 7.00
C ILE A 172 -0.25 -10.58 8.27
N ILE A 173 0.37 -10.32 9.42
CA ILE A 173 -0.38 -10.06 10.66
C ILE A 173 -1.04 -8.67 10.68
N SER A 174 -0.59 -7.74 9.85
CA SER A 174 -1.28 -6.46 9.59
C SER A 174 -2.36 -6.57 8.51
N LEU A 175 -2.73 -7.79 8.08
CA LEU A 175 -3.75 -8.05 7.06
C LEU A 175 -3.45 -7.38 5.70
N GLY A 176 -2.15 -7.25 5.37
CA GLY A 176 -1.63 -6.61 4.15
C GLY A 176 -1.46 -5.09 4.24
N PHE A 177 -1.94 -4.45 5.32
CA PHE A 177 -1.93 -2.98 5.41
C PHE A 177 -0.53 -2.38 5.56
N THR A 178 0.46 -3.09 6.11
CA THR A 178 1.84 -2.58 6.19
C THR A 178 2.41 -2.35 4.80
N LYS A 179 2.31 -3.35 3.94
CA LYS A 179 2.77 -3.27 2.55
C LYS A 179 1.99 -2.23 1.74
N PHE A 180 0.67 -2.13 2.00
CA PHE A 180 -0.16 -1.09 1.40
C PHE A 180 0.29 0.31 1.84
N SER A 181 0.51 0.56 3.15
CA SER A 181 0.94 1.87 3.65
C SER A 181 2.34 2.25 3.18
N GLU A 182 3.26 1.29 3.07
CA GLU A 182 4.58 1.51 2.49
C GLU A 182 4.48 1.92 1.02
N ASN A 183 3.59 1.29 0.28
CA ASN A 183 3.34 1.63 -1.12
C ASN A 183 2.71 3.03 -1.26
N MET A 184 1.84 3.43 -0.33
CA MET A 184 1.23 4.77 -0.31
C MET A 184 2.22 5.86 0.14
N ASN A 185 3.12 5.55 1.07
CA ASN A 185 4.08 6.51 1.63
C ASN A 185 5.40 6.60 0.84
N GLY A 186 5.53 5.90 -0.30
CA GLY A 186 6.75 5.92 -1.12
C GLY A 186 7.98 5.29 -0.46
N ASN A 187 7.85 4.69 0.72
CA ASN A 187 8.95 4.07 1.45
C ASN A 187 9.11 2.58 1.08
N ASN A 188 9.53 2.30 -0.13
CA ASN A 188 10.09 0.99 -0.51
C ASN A 188 11.55 0.87 -0.04
N ALA A 189 11.79 0.84 1.27
CA ALA A 189 13.10 0.53 1.83
C ALA A 189 13.33 -0.99 1.78
N GLY A 190 13.90 -1.50 0.68
CA GLY A 190 14.33 -2.91 0.66
C GLY A 190 14.68 -3.55 -0.67
N LYS A 191 14.39 -2.92 -1.81
CA LYS A 191 14.98 -3.29 -3.10
C LYS A 191 15.72 -2.07 -3.68
N PRO A 192 16.79 -2.23 -4.45
CA PRO A 192 17.37 -1.09 -5.18
C PRO A 192 16.24 -0.45 -6.01
N GLN A 193 15.84 0.75 -5.64
CA GLN A 193 14.88 1.53 -6.43
C GLN A 193 15.58 1.90 -7.74
N GLU A 194 15.18 1.29 -8.82
CA GLU A 194 15.53 1.77 -10.13
C GLU A 194 14.63 2.97 -10.45
N ASN A 195 15.01 4.16 -9.95
CA ASN A 195 14.34 5.40 -10.31
C ASN A 195 14.58 5.67 -11.79
N LYS A 196 13.55 5.53 -12.60
CA LYS A 196 13.63 5.81 -14.03
C LYS A 196 13.45 7.31 -14.25
N LYS A 197 14.49 7.94 -14.81
CA LYS A 197 14.47 9.37 -15.16
C LYS A 197 14.38 9.51 -16.66
N ALA A 198 13.51 10.41 -17.11
CA ALA A 198 13.33 10.75 -18.51
C ALA A 198 13.07 12.26 -18.67
N SER A 199 13.11 12.72 -19.89
CA SER A 199 12.64 14.04 -20.31
C SER A 199 11.30 13.92 -21.06
N ILE A 200 10.65 15.04 -21.33
CA ILE A 200 9.49 15.08 -22.24
C ILE A 200 9.85 14.38 -23.56
N THR A 201 8.92 13.61 -24.09
CA THR A 201 9.01 12.78 -25.31
C THR A 201 9.87 11.52 -25.19
N GLU A 202 10.59 11.32 -24.10
CA GLU A 202 11.32 10.08 -23.88
C GLU A 202 10.39 8.97 -23.38
N LEU A 203 10.59 7.77 -23.92
CA LEU A 203 9.84 6.59 -23.53
C LEU A 203 10.40 5.99 -22.23
N ILE A 204 9.52 5.84 -21.26
CA ILE A 204 9.80 5.05 -20.07
C ILE A 204 9.13 3.69 -20.22
N LYS A 205 9.92 2.64 -20.07
CA LYS A 205 9.41 1.27 -20.05
C LYS A 205 9.57 0.68 -18.67
N THR A 206 8.46 0.23 -18.11
CA THR A 206 8.42 -0.49 -16.82
C THR A 206 8.04 -1.96 -17.06
N GLU A 207 7.77 -2.70 -16.01
CA GLU A 207 7.30 -4.10 -16.10
C GLU A 207 5.86 -4.19 -16.65
N LYS A 208 5.05 -3.15 -16.43
CA LYS A 208 3.61 -3.18 -16.73
C LYS A 208 3.21 -2.22 -17.83
N VAL A 209 3.92 -1.10 -17.99
CA VAL A 209 3.54 -0.06 -18.96
C VAL A 209 4.72 0.51 -19.73
N GLU A 210 4.43 0.98 -20.94
CA GLU A 210 5.22 1.98 -21.64
C GLU A 210 4.54 3.34 -21.46
N PHE A 211 5.29 4.35 -21.01
CA PHE A 211 4.78 5.66 -20.63
C PHE A 211 5.62 6.77 -21.26
N THR A 212 4.96 7.81 -21.78
CA THR A 212 5.61 9.00 -22.35
C THR A 212 4.78 10.23 -22.03
N VAL A 213 5.42 11.31 -21.57
CA VAL A 213 4.84 12.66 -21.56
C VAL A 213 5.08 13.26 -22.94
N LEU A 214 4.02 13.48 -23.70
CA LEU A 214 4.13 13.95 -25.10
C LEU A 214 4.31 15.46 -25.19
N SER A 215 3.60 16.24 -24.36
CA SER A 215 3.68 17.71 -24.34
C SER A 215 3.35 18.30 -22.97
N LYS A 216 3.79 19.55 -22.79
CA LYS A 216 3.43 20.44 -21.69
C LYS A 216 2.84 21.72 -22.28
N GLU A 217 1.67 22.11 -21.82
CA GLU A 217 0.96 23.33 -22.24
C GLU A 217 0.52 24.13 -21.01
N VAL A 218 0.38 25.45 -21.16
CA VAL A 218 -0.14 26.33 -20.10
C VAL A 218 -1.32 27.10 -20.69
N SER A 219 -2.46 27.12 -19.95
CA SER A 219 -3.68 27.81 -20.42
C SER A 219 -4.45 28.42 -19.27
N LYS A 220 -5.08 29.58 -19.53
CA LYS A 220 -6.06 30.21 -18.62
C LYS A 220 -7.46 29.64 -18.76
N LYS A 221 -7.71 28.84 -19.79
CA LYS A 221 -9.02 28.24 -20.05
C LYS A 221 -8.84 26.95 -20.82
N VAL A 222 -9.62 25.93 -20.47
CA VAL A 222 -9.69 24.65 -21.19
C VAL A 222 -11.15 24.32 -21.48
N SER A 223 -11.43 23.75 -22.65
CA SER A 223 -12.82 23.48 -23.07
C SER A 223 -12.88 22.36 -24.10
N ASP A 224 -14.01 21.64 -24.11
CA ASP A 224 -14.41 20.72 -25.19
C ASP A 224 -15.40 21.38 -26.16
N SER A 225 -16.08 22.46 -25.73
CA SER A 225 -17.08 23.20 -26.50
C SER A 225 -17.25 24.62 -25.93
N GLU A 226 -18.09 25.42 -26.59
CA GLU A 226 -18.44 26.76 -26.07
C GLU A 226 -19.17 26.71 -24.72
N TYR A 227 -19.80 25.57 -24.39
CA TYR A 227 -20.64 25.39 -23.19
C TYR A 227 -19.94 24.64 -22.06
N ILE A 228 -18.91 23.86 -22.35
CA ILE A 228 -18.17 23.07 -21.37
C ILE A 228 -16.74 23.59 -21.32
N TYR A 229 -16.45 24.39 -20.32
CA TYR A 229 -15.11 24.95 -20.11
C TYR A 229 -14.78 25.03 -18.62
N TYR A 230 -13.50 25.09 -18.33
CA TYR A 230 -12.93 25.28 -17.01
C TYR A 230 -11.92 26.43 -17.04
N GLU A 231 -11.92 27.22 -15.99
CA GLU A 231 -10.93 28.27 -15.71
C GLU A 231 -10.25 27.92 -14.37
N PRO A 232 -9.00 28.33 -14.15
CA PRO A 232 -8.33 28.14 -12.86
C PRO A 232 -9.11 28.80 -11.72
N ASN A 233 -8.97 28.27 -10.50
CA ASN A 233 -9.64 28.78 -9.30
C ASN A 233 -9.22 30.21 -8.91
N SER A 234 -8.09 30.70 -9.42
CA SER A 234 -7.60 32.06 -9.23
C SER A 234 -7.15 32.66 -10.55
N LYS A 235 -7.28 34.01 -10.70
CA LYS A 235 -6.74 34.76 -11.84
C LYS A 235 -5.20 34.69 -11.93
N GLU A 236 -4.53 34.43 -10.80
CA GLU A 236 -3.08 34.29 -10.69
C GLU A 236 -2.61 32.86 -11.00
N ASN A 237 -3.56 31.94 -11.26
CA ASN A 237 -3.27 30.57 -11.62
C ASN A 237 -3.44 30.34 -13.12
N SER A 238 -2.78 29.28 -13.59
CA SER A 238 -3.01 28.68 -14.91
C SER A 238 -3.18 27.17 -14.77
N PHE A 239 -3.86 26.57 -15.73
CA PHE A 239 -3.76 25.13 -15.93
C PHE A 239 -2.40 24.81 -16.58
N LEU A 240 -1.58 24.03 -15.88
CA LEU A 240 -0.50 23.27 -16.50
C LEU A 240 -1.11 21.96 -17.00
N ILE A 241 -0.95 21.67 -18.29
CA ILE A 241 -1.58 20.53 -18.96
C ILE A 241 -0.50 19.62 -19.49
N LEU A 242 -0.51 18.37 -19.07
CA LEU A 242 0.42 17.36 -19.57
C LEU A 242 -0.36 16.36 -20.44
N THR A 243 0.04 16.23 -21.70
CA THR A 243 -0.49 15.14 -22.55
C THR A 243 0.41 13.93 -22.34
N VAL A 244 -0.20 12.82 -21.90
CA VAL A 244 0.51 11.58 -21.59
C VAL A 244 -0.01 10.45 -22.46
N LYS A 245 0.88 9.58 -22.88
CA LYS A 245 0.58 8.34 -23.60
C LYS A 245 1.00 7.16 -22.73
N ILE A 246 0.09 6.20 -22.55
CA ILE A 246 0.31 5.01 -21.71
C ILE A 246 -0.14 3.79 -22.47
N LYS A 247 0.73 2.80 -22.58
CA LYS A 247 0.43 1.50 -23.16
C LYS A 247 0.58 0.41 -22.10
N ASN A 248 -0.44 -0.40 -21.93
CA ASN A 248 -0.38 -1.56 -21.06
C ASN A 248 0.38 -2.69 -21.76
N ILE A 249 1.56 -3.06 -21.26
CA ILE A 249 2.38 -4.17 -21.75
C ILE A 249 2.31 -5.41 -20.85
N SER A 250 1.48 -5.37 -19.80
CA SER A 250 1.22 -6.50 -18.92
C SER A 250 0.15 -7.45 -19.48
N ASN A 251 -0.03 -8.58 -18.81
CA ASN A 251 -1.06 -9.58 -19.17
C ASN A 251 -2.42 -9.34 -18.47
N SER A 252 -2.56 -8.25 -17.71
CA SER A 252 -3.75 -7.92 -16.94
C SER A 252 -4.23 -6.51 -17.26
N MET A 253 -5.54 -6.26 -17.14
CA MET A 253 -6.10 -4.92 -17.24
C MET A 253 -5.50 -4.01 -16.16
N ILE A 254 -5.14 -2.79 -16.52
CA ILE A 254 -4.62 -1.76 -15.63
C ILE A 254 -5.68 -0.67 -15.45
N LYS A 255 -5.92 -0.28 -14.20
CA LYS A 255 -6.73 0.88 -13.84
C LYS A 255 -5.82 2.03 -13.47
N ILE A 256 -6.08 3.20 -14.05
CA ILE A 256 -5.26 4.39 -13.83
C ILE A 256 -6.15 5.63 -13.73
N ASP A 257 -5.74 6.57 -12.90
CA ASP A 257 -6.35 7.88 -12.76
C ASP A 257 -5.27 8.99 -12.69
N SER A 258 -5.70 10.25 -12.78
CA SER A 258 -4.78 11.40 -12.71
C SER A 258 -4.07 11.51 -11.37
N GLY A 259 -4.63 11.01 -10.26
CA GLY A 259 -4.03 11.05 -8.93
C GLY A 259 -2.72 10.27 -8.82
N GLY A 260 -2.49 9.33 -9.74
CA GLY A 260 -1.21 8.62 -9.87
C GLY A 260 -0.04 9.47 -10.37
N PHE A 261 -0.27 10.75 -10.70
CA PHE A 261 0.73 11.65 -11.28
C PHE A 261 0.85 12.91 -10.43
N GLN A 262 1.95 13.08 -9.74
CA GLN A 262 2.21 14.24 -8.90
C GLN A 262 3.25 15.15 -9.55
N LEU A 263 2.94 16.45 -9.58
CA LEU A 263 3.85 17.47 -10.09
C LEU A 263 4.69 18.03 -8.95
N PHE A 264 5.97 18.20 -9.18
CA PHE A 264 6.91 18.77 -8.21
C PHE A 264 7.64 19.98 -8.78
N LEU A 265 7.79 21.00 -7.95
CA LEU A 265 8.75 22.09 -8.16
C LEU A 265 9.61 22.19 -6.89
N ASN A 266 10.86 21.79 -6.98
CA ASN A 266 11.74 21.55 -5.83
C ASN A 266 11.08 20.53 -4.86
N GLU A 267 10.83 20.92 -3.60
CA GLU A 267 10.18 20.09 -2.58
C GLU A 267 8.65 20.26 -2.51
N LYS A 268 8.09 21.21 -3.27
CA LYS A 268 6.63 21.45 -3.27
C LYS A 268 5.94 20.53 -4.25
N GLN A 269 4.90 19.85 -3.75
CA GLN A 269 4.06 18.94 -4.51
C GLN A 269 2.75 19.62 -4.89
N TYR A 270 2.30 19.35 -6.13
CA TYR A 270 1.02 19.80 -6.65
C TYR A 270 0.25 18.60 -7.18
N SER A 271 -1.00 18.44 -6.72
CA SER A 271 -1.89 17.37 -7.14
C SER A 271 -2.65 17.76 -8.41
N PRO A 272 -3.03 16.78 -9.23
CA PRO A 272 -3.88 17.03 -10.39
C PRO A 272 -5.24 17.61 -9.99
N THR A 273 -5.77 18.42 -10.87
CA THR A 273 -7.14 18.98 -10.79
C THR A 273 -8.06 18.17 -11.70
N MET A 274 -9.16 17.67 -11.15
CA MET A 274 -10.14 16.93 -11.92
C MET A 274 -10.96 17.87 -12.79
N VAL A 275 -11.01 17.60 -14.10
CA VAL A 275 -11.86 18.29 -15.07
C VAL A 275 -12.64 17.26 -15.88
N SER A 276 -13.92 17.54 -16.16
CA SER A 276 -14.78 16.64 -16.94
C SER A 276 -14.71 16.99 -18.43
N LEU A 277 -13.52 16.87 -19.03
CA LEU A 277 -13.28 17.02 -20.45
C LEU A 277 -13.03 15.65 -21.10
N LYS A 278 -13.37 15.51 -22.38
CA LYS A 278 -13.26 14.25 -23.13
C LYS A 278 -11.87 13.63 -23.11
N ASP A 279 -10.85 14.48 -23.18
CA ASP A 279 -9.44 14.04 -23.23
C ASP A 279 -8.81 14.02 -21.84
N ALA A 280 -9.53 14.39 -20.78
CA ALA A 280 -9.00 14.36 -19.42
C ALA A 280 -8.79 12.91 -18.96
N MET A 281 -7.69 12.71 -18.21
CA MET A 281 -7.47 11.47 -17.50
C MET A 281 -8.28 11.51 -16.20
N ASN A 282 -9.36 10.75 -16.14
CA ASN A 282 -10.17 10.61 -14.94
C ASN A 282 -9.97 9.22 -14.33
N PHE A 283 -10.67 8.22 -14.85
CA PHE A 283 -10.54 6.81 -14.45
C PHE A 283 -10.52 5.98 -15.74
N GLU A 284 -9.38 5.43 -16.08
CA GLU A 284 -9.18 4.72 -17.32
C GLU A 284 -8.87 3.24 -17.08
N ASP A 285 -9.55 2.38 -17.82
CA ASP A 285 -9.28 0.94 -17.89
C ASP A 285 -8.48 0.67 -19.16
N ILE A 286 -7.22 0.21 -19.02
CA ILE A 286 -6.34 -0.09 -20.15
C ILE A 286 -6.17 -1.60 -20.25
N ASN A 287 -6.75 -2.22 -21.27
CA ASN A 287 -6.62 -3.64 -21.51
C ASN A 287 -5.20 -4.03 -21.95
N PRO A 288 -4.78 -5.30 -21.77
CA PRO A 288 -3.49 -5.78 -22.24
C PRO A 288 -3.25 -5.46 -23.73
N GLY A 289 -2.08 -4.91 -24.03
CA GLY A 289 -1.66 -4.56 -25.40
C GLY A 289 -2.27 -3.27 -25.95
N THR A 290 -3.22 -2.62 -25.25
CA THR A 290 -3.82 -1.36 -25.71
C THR A 290 -3.10 -0.14 -25.14
N GLU A 291 -3.29 1.01 -25.80
CA GLU A 291 -2.74 2.31 -25.37
C GLU A 291 -3.82 3.38 -25.31
N ILE A 292 -3.59 4.36 -24.44
CA ILE A 292 -4.39 5.58 -24.33
C ILE A 292 -3.50 6.81 -24.42
N THR A 293 -4.10 7.92 -24.89
CA THR A 293 -3.51 9.27 -24.80
C THR A 293 -4.52 10.17 -24.11
N LYS A 294 -4.10 10.77 -22.99
CA LYS A 294 -4.97 11.58 -22.14
C LYS A 294 -4.23 12.80 -21.60
N LYS A 295 -5.00 13.79 -21.12
CA LYS A 295 -4.48 15.03 -20.52
C LYS A 295 -4.64 15.01 -19.01
N ILE A 296 -3.61 15.43 -18.31
CA ILE A 296 -3.60 15.66 -16.86
C ILE A 296 -3.52 17.16 -16.62
N PHE A 297 -4.39 17.68 -15.77
CA PHE A 297 -4.53 19.10 -15.51
C PHE A 297 -4.07 19.43 -14.09
N TYR A 298 -3.31 20.52 -13.93
CA TYR A 298 -2.89 21.04 -12.63
C TYR A 298 -3.27 22.53 -12.57
N ASP A 299 -4.08 22.93 -11.61
CA ASP A 299 -4.38 24.32 -11.31
C ASP A 299 -3.29 24.86 -10.38
N VAL A 300 -2.35 25.59 -10.93
CA VAL A 300 -1.15 26.05 -10.22
C VAL A 300 -0.87 27.54 -10.47
N PRO A 301 -0.18 28.24 -9.54
CA PRO A 301 0.27 29.60 -9.76
C PRO A 301 1.04 29.79 -11.08
N ASP A 302 0.90 30.95 -11.69
CA ASP A 302 1.49 31.26 -13.00
C ASP A 302 3.03 31.09 -13.04
N ASP A 303 3.72 31.42 -11.96
CA ASP A 303 5.17 31.25 -11.81
C ASP A 303 5.54 29.76 -11.76
N VAL A 304 4.70 28.93 -11.15
CA VAL A 304 4.89 27.47 -11.14
C VAL A 304 4.63 26.88 -12.52
N ALA A 305 3.51 27.23 -13.17
CA ALA A 305 3.15 26.72 -14.50
C ALA A 305 4.24 27.00 -15.55
N ASN A 306 4.90 28.14 -15.45
CA ASN A 306 5.95 28.58 -16.37
C ASN A 306 7.38 28.19 -15.93
N SER A 307 7.53 27.48 -14.82
CA SER A 307 8.83 27.04 -14.32
C SER A 307 9.49 25.98 -15.22
N THR A 308 10.82 26.09 -15.36
CA THR A 308 11.65 25.08 -16.05
C THR A 308 12.13 23.95 -15.14
N GLY A 309 11.92 24.06 -13.83
CA GLY A 309 12.36 23.07 -12.84
C GLY A 309 11.30 22.02 -12.48
N LEU A 310 10.20 21.96 -13.22
CA LEU A 310 9.12 21.02 -12.97
C LEU A 310 9.51 19.57 -13.25
N VAL A 311 9.08 18.68 -12.34
CA VAL A 311 9.24 17.23 -12.46
C VAL A 311 7.90 16.56 -12.23
N LEU A 312 7.51 15.69 -13.14
CA LEU A 312 6.37 14.79 -12.95
C LEU A 312 6.86 13.50 -12.29
N LYS A 313 6.23 13.08 -11.20
CA LYS A 313 6.48 11.79 -10.56
C LYS A 313 5.25 10.92 -10.59
N THR A 314 5.44 9.62 -10.78
CA THR A 314 4.37 8.66 -10.66
C THR A 314 4.39 8.05 -9.25
N VAL A 315 3.23 8.08 -8.57
CA VAL A 315 3.10 7.61 -7.17
C VAL A 315 2.36 6.27 -7.05
N ASN A 316 2.10 5.62 -8.16
CA ASN A 316 1.27 4.39 -8.22
C ASN A 316 2.12 3.19 -8.64
N ASN A 317 1.90 2.03 -8.01
CA ASN A 317 2.46 0.72 -8.36
C ASN A 317 2.12 0.24 -9.80
N ILE A 318 1.31 0.99 -10.53
CA ILE A 318 0.96 0.72 -11.91
C ILE A 318 2.18 0.80 -12.82
N PHE A 319 3.08 1.74 -12.54
CA PHE A 319 4.26 1.98 -13.37
C PHE A 319 5.45 1.09 -12.99
N SER A 320 5.66 0.81 -11.71
CA SER A 320 6.73 -0.06 -11.24
C SER A 320 6.37 -0.66 -9.88
N GLU A 321 6.72 -1.92 -9.63
CA GLU A 321 6.58 -2.51 -8.29
C GLU A 321 7.65 -1.99 -7.32
N THR A 322 8.72 -1.36 -7.82
CA THR A 322 9.93 -1.10 -7.05
C THR A 322 10.59 0.25 -7.32
N GLY A 323 9.90 1.25 -7.86
CA GLY A 323 10.56 2.53 -8.11
C GLY A 323 9.62 3.67 -8.49
N GLU A 324 10.08 4.90 -8.28
CA GLU A 324 9.45 6.10 -8.81
C GLU A 324 9.87 6.31 -10.26
N THR A 325 8.94 6.81 -11.07
CA THR A 325 9.26 7.31 -12.41
C THR A 325 9.26 8.83 -12.36
N GLU A 326 10.35 9.44 -12.75
CA GLU A 326 10.50 10.88 -12.80
C GLU A 326 10.64 11.36 -14.26
N VAL A 327 9.84 12.35 -14.66
CA VAL A 327 9.95 13.02 -15.97
C VAL A 327 10.25 14.49 -15.77
N SER A 328 11.40 14.94 -16.25
CA SER A 328 11.75 16.37 -16.32
C SER A 328 10.89 17.04 -17.37
N LEU A 329 10.18 18.10 -16.98
CA LEU A 329 9.25 18.84 -17.85
C LEU A 329 9.91 20.10 -18.46
N LYS A 330 11.21 19.99 -18.77
CA LYS A 330 11.97 21.09 -19.41
C LYS A 330 11.59 21.25 -20.86
#